data_bc3849a8f1bf19ee2768ed18a5c07815
#
_entry.id   bc3849a8f1bf19ee2768ed18a5c07815
#
_cell.length_a   1.000
_cell.length_b   1.000
_cell.length_c   1.000
_cell.angle_alpha   90.00
_cell.angle_beta   90.00
_cell.angle_gamma   90.00
#
_symmetry.space_group_name_H-M   'P 1'
#
loop_
_entity.id
_entity.type
_entity.pdbx_description
1 polymer ?
#
loop_
_entity_poly.entity_id
_entity_poly.type
_entity_poly.pdbx_seq_one_letter_code
_entity_poly.pdbx_strand_id
1 'polypeptide(L)' 'MSTSEVARLKQQIELEYIAAERGLNGFAAGAAKHEFITARMENIGRCHEQLKTLVGENEAIKALAQALEQAGSEAAQ' A
#
# COMPACT_ATOMS: atom_id res chain seq x y z
N MET A 1 -10.65 -11.99 -13.97
CA MET A 1 -11.40 -10.77 -14.17
C MET A 1 -10.70 -9.61 -13.48
N SER A 2 -10.76 -8.45 -14.11
CA SER A 2 -10.04 -7.27 -13.59
C SER A 2 -10.54 -6.82 -12.22
N THR A 3 -11.83 -7.04 -11.92
CA THR A 3 -12.38 -6.67 -10.61
C THR A 3 -11.70 -7.43 -9.48
N SER A 4 -11.50 -8.72 -9.67
CA SER A 4 -10.84 -9.55 -8.68
C SER A 4 -9.39 -9.14 -8.50
N GLU A 5 -8.73 -8.84 -9.60
CA GLU A 5 -7.34 -8.41 -9.58
C GLU A 5 -7.19 -7.05 -8.90
N VAL A 6 -8.12 -6.13 -9.19
CA VAL A 6 -8.12 -4.81 -8.57
C VAL A 6 -8.29 -4.95 -7.06
N ALA A 7 -9.22 -5.79 -6.62
CA ALA A 7 -9.44 -5.99 -5.19
C ALA A 7 -8.21 -6.55 -4.50
N ARG A 8 -7.53 -7.50 -5.16
CA ARG A 8 -6.31 -8.09 -4.61
C ARG A 8 -5.20 -7.05 -4.46
N LEU A 9 -5.05 -6.20 -5.47
CA LEU A 9 -4.01 -5.16 -5.43
C LEU A 9 -4.31 -4.11 -4.37
N LYS A 10 -5.59 -3.73 -4.23
CA LYS A 10 -5.97 -2.79 -3.18
C LYS A 10 -5.69 -3.37 -1.80
N GLN A 11 -6.01 -4.64 -1.61
CA GLN A 11 -5.74 -5.30 -0.33
C GLN A 11 -4.24 -5.34 -0.05
N GLN A 12 -3.43 -5.62 -1.06
CA GLN A 12 -2.00 -5.65 -0.88
C GLN A 12 -1.45 -4.28 -0.49
N ILE A 13 -1.93 -3.22 -1.13
CA ILE A 13 -1.54 -1.85 -0.77
C ILE A 13 -1.88 -1.58 0.69
N GLU A 14 -3.09 -1.96 1.09
CA GLU A 14 -3.54 -1.78 2.46
C GLU A 14 -2.62 -2.46 3.46
N LEU A 15 -2.27 -3.72 3.18
CA LEU A 15 -1.41 -4.49 4.09
C LEU A 15 0.01 -3.93 4.15
N GLU A 16 0.53 -3.46 3.02
CA GLU A 16 1.86 -2.87 3.00
C GLU A 16 1.89 -1.57 3.81
N TYR A 17 0.84 -0.77 3.69
CA TYR A 17 0.78 0.48 4.43
C TYR A 17 0.65 0.22 5.94
N ILE A 18 -0.18 -0.74 6.33
CA ILE A 18 -0.32 -1.12 7.73
C ILE A 18 1.01 -1.61 8.29
N ALA A 19 1.73 -2.41 7.51
CA ALA A 19 3.05 -2.89 7.92
C ALA A 19 4.03 -1.73 8.10
N ALA A 20 3.96 -0.73 7.21
CA ALA A 20 4.82 0.45 7.34
C ALA A 20 4.52 1.23 8.61
N GLU A 21 3.23 1.39 8.92
CA GLU A 21 2.84 2.08 10.14
C GLU A 21 3.34 1.36 11.38
N ARG A 22 3.22 0.04 11.40
CA ARG A 22 3.70 -0.75 12.52
C ARG A 22 5.22 -0.68 12.64
N GLY A 23 5.90 -0.64 11.50
CA GLY A 23 7.34 -0.51 11.46
C GLY A 23 7.83 0.80 12.05
N LEU A 24 7.09 1.89 11.79
CA LEU A 24 7.44 3.19 12.36
C LEU A 24 7.41 3.18 13.88
N ASN A 25 6.55 2.36 14.47
CA ASN A 25 6.36 2.33 15.92
C ASN A 25 7.11 1.20 16.59
N GLY A 26 7.40 0.12 15.89
CA GLY A 26 7.91 -1.09 16.49
C GLY A 26 9.37 -1.42 16.24
N PHE A 27 9.99 -0.81 15.24
CA PHE A 27 11.37 -1.12 14.90
C PHE A 27 12.34 -0.22 15.64
N ALA A 28 13.53 -0.75 15.87
CA ALA A 28 14.62 0.06 16.35
C ALA A 28 14.92 1.13 15.31
N ALA A 29 15.50 2.25 15.77
CA ALA A 29 15.84 3.35 14.89
C ALA A 29 16.99 2.96 13.97
N GLY A 30 17.17 3.70 12.89
CA GLY A 30 18.33 3.59 12.05
C GLY A 30 18.07 3.01 10.69
N ALA A 31 19.12 2.45 10.08
CA ALA A 31 19.08 1.98 8.69
C ALA A 31 18.06 0.88 8.46
N ALA A 32 17.93 -0.04 9.42
CA ALA A 32 17.00 -1.15 9.26
C ALA A 32 15.56 -0.65 9.15
N LYS A 33 15.21 0.35 9.95
CA LYS A 33 13.87 0.96 9.89
C LYS A 33 13.65 1.64 8.55
N HIS A 34 14.66 2.40 8.11
CA HIS A 34 14.57 3.10 6.84
C HIS A 34 14.39 2.13 5.68
N GLU A 35 15.17 1.06 5.66
CA GLU A 35 15.10 0.05 4.60
C GLU A 35 13.73 -0.64 4.59
N PHE A 36 13.21 -0.95 5.77
CA PHE A 36 11.91 -1.60 5.87
C PHE A 36 10.79 -0.73 5.29
N ILE A 37 10.78 0.55 5.70
CA ILE A 37 9.74 1.49 5.22
C ILE A 37 9.87 1.70 3.72
N THR A 38 11.10 1.85 3.22
CA THR A 38 11.34 2.03 1.79
C THR A 38 10.80 0.85 0.99
N ALA A 39 11.05 -0.38 1.47
CA ALA A 39 10.56 -1.58 0.78
C ALA A 39 9.03 -1.60 0.74
N ARG A 40 8.37 -1.17 1.83
CA ARG A 40 6.90 -1.12 1.85
C ARG A 40 6.38 -0.10 0.84
N MET A 41 7.02 1.06 0.77
CA MET A 41 6.62 2.09 -0.18
C MET A 41 6.83 1.64 -1.63
N GLU A 42 7.93 0.96 -1.89
CA GLU A 42 8.21 0.44 -3.23
C GLU A 42 7.15 -0.60 -3.64
N ASN A 43 6.74 -1.45 -2.70
CA ASN A 43 5.71 -2.44 -2.99
C ASN A 43 4.38 -1.77 -3.32
N ILE A 44 4.03 -0.72 -2.58
CA ILE A 44 2.82 0.05 -2.87
C ILE A 44 2.91 0.65 -4.27
N GLY A 45 4.07 1.20 -4.63
CA GLY A 45 4.28 1.78 -5.95
C GLY A 45 4.08 0.76 -7.06
N ARG A 46 4.60 -0.47 -6.87
CA ARG A 46 4.43 -1.52 -7.85
C ARG A 46 2.96 -1.91 -8.02
N CYS A 47 2.23 -1.98 -6.91
CA CYS A 47 0.80 -2.26 -6.97
C CYS A 47 0.06 -1.17 -7.75
N HIS A 48 0.44 0.08 -7.52
CA HIS A 48 -0.17 1.21 -8.22
C HIS A 48 0.10 1.11 -9.73
N GLU A 49 1.33 0.76 -10.12
CA GLU A 49 1.65 0.60 -11.54
C GLU A 49 0.82 -0.51 -12.16
N GLN A 50 0.63 -1.61 -11.46
CA GLN A 50 -0.21 -2.69 -11.95
C GLN A 50 -1.67 -2.24 -12.10
N LEU A 51 -2.16 -1.47 -11.14
CA LEU A 51 -3.52 -0.93 -11.23
C LEU A 51 -3.66 -0.04 -12.46
N LYS A 52 -2.64 0.75 -12.77
CA LYS A 52 -2.69 1.62 -13.94
C LYS A 52 -2.84 0.83 -15.22
N THR A 53 -2.19 -0.32 -15.32
CA THR A 53 -2.34 -1.15 -16.51
C THR A 53 -3.71 -1.83 -16.58
N LEU A 54 -4.33 -2.08 -15.44
CA LEU A 54 -5.64 -2.77 -15.40
C LEU A 54 -6.80 -1.82 -15.62
N VAL A 55 -6.79 -0.64 -15.02
CA VAL A 55 -7.96 0.22 -15.01
C VAL A 55 -7.68 1.64 -15.49
N GLY A 56 -6.46 1.96 -15.86
CA GLY A 56 -6.10 3.30 -16.28
C GLY A 56 -5.71 4.19 -15.12
N GLU A 57 -5.15 5.35 -15.46
CA GLU A 57 -4.53 6.22 -14.47
C GLU A 57 -5.50 6.78 -13.45
N ASN A 58 -6.64 7.28 -13.91
CA ASN A 58 -7.60 7.91 -12.99
C ASN A 58 -8.18 6.93 -12.01
N GLU A 59 -8.59 5.76 -12.50
CA GLU A 59 -9.16 4.74 -11.62
C GLU A 59 -8.12 4.14 -10.70
N ALA A 60 -6.86 4.05 -11.17
CA ALA A 60 -5.78 3.55 -10.33
C ALA A 60 -5.53 4.50 -9.16
N ILE A 61 -5.57 5.81 -9.40
CA ILE A 61 -5.39 6.78 -8.32
C ILE A 61 -6.51 6.67 -7.30
N LYS A 62 -7.75 6.48 -7.77
CA LYS A 62 -8.88 6.30 -6.86
C LYS A 62 -8.72 5.05 -6.02
N ALA A 63 -8.29 3.95 -6.64
CA ALA A 63 -8.10 2.69 -5.94
C ALA A 63 -6.99 2.81 -4.89
N LEU A 64 -5.90 3.48 -5.24
CA LEU A 64 -4.81 3.72 -4.32
C LEU A 64 -5.27 4.54 -3.12
N ALA A 65 -5.99 5.64 -3.39
CA ALA A 65 -6.48 6.50 -2.33
C ALA A 65 -7.42 5.75 -1.39
N GLN A 66 -8.31 4.92 -1.95
CA GLN A 66 -9.24 4.13 -1.14
C GLN A 66 -8.49 3.13 -0.26
N ALA A 67 -7.47 2.47 -0.82
CA ALA A 67 -6.69 1.50 -0.06
C ALA A 67 -5.94 2.15 1.09
N LEU A 68 -5.34 3.31 0.84
CA LEU A 68 -4.60 4.03 1.87
C LEU A 68 -5.54 4.56 2.95
N GLU A 69 -6.70 5.03 2.56
CA GLU A 69 -7.70 5.52 3.51
C GLU A 69 -8.19 4.38 4.41
N GLN A 70 -8.46 3.22 3.82
CA GLN A 70 -8.89 2.05 4.57
C GLN A 70 -7.79 1.59 5.54
N ALA A 71 -6.54 1.58 5.06
CA ALA A 71 -5.41 1.16 5.89
C ALA A 71 -5.21 2.12 7.06
N GLY A 72 -5.35 3.43 6.81
CA GLY A 72 -5.22 4.41 7.86
C GLY A 72 -6.27 4.25 8.94
N SER A 73 -7.49 3.93 8.51
CA SER A 73 -8.59 3.69 9.44
C SER A 73 -8.32 2.48 10.33
N GLU A 74 -7.80 1.40 9.74
CA GLU A 74 -7.47 0.19 10.50
C GLU A 74 -6.26 0.40 11.40
N ALA A 75 -5.26 1.13 10.92
CA ALA A 75 -4.05 1.39 11.70
C ALA A 75 -4.33 2.28 12.91
N ALA A 76 -5.39 3.08 12.85
CA ALA A 76 -5.75 3.97 13.94
C ALA A 76 -6.43 3.24 15.11
N GLN A 77 -6.79 2.00 14.92
CA GLN A 77 -7.44 1.20 15.97
C GLN A 77 -6.43 0.37 16.78
#